data_6a3cec319f709245adbe420d591dcf73
#
_entry.id   6a3cec319f709245adbe420d591dcf73
#
_cell.length_a   1.000
_cell.length_b   1.000
_cell.length_c   1.000
_cell.angle_alpha   90.00
_cell.angle_beta   90.00
_cell.angle_gamma   90.00
#
_symmetry.space_group_name_H-M   'P 1'
#
loop_
_entity.id
_entity.type
_entity.pdbx_description
1 polymer ?
#
loop_
_entity_poly.entity_id
_entity_poly.type
_entity_poly.pdbx_seq_one_letter_code
_entity_poly.pdbx_strand_id
1 'polypeptide(L)'
;ETNPSARLRAKKTGILYGFGNYAKINILPYTRPFIDIQTVHEIDPTQIFMERGVQKWDSSPFPKQDEKADVYFVASYNHTHVPITLHALNHGAYVLVEKPVVMDYEELEQIENALRRAGRKLFIGFHKRYGIFNKMALKDLGVEYGEPISYHSIVYELLQPEFFWYNWPVSRSTFLSNGCHQIDHFFHLNNWSKPKNYDIKLLQDGTVEVWIELENGATMTTTFSEKGSLRVGPRDIVELKVHGRNVRVTDQTHYMSEDNHRIIRKMRVFKTQGYKEMYRTIGRKIANNEEGDSTESVLITSKIMLDLEEKLEKMKNWDDRYVRAKVEFRRFFF
;
A
#
# COMPACT_ATOMS: atom_id res chain seq x y z
N GLU A 1 16.45 38.40 15.23
CA GLU A 1 15.89 37.81 16.47
C GLU A 1 15.44 36.39 16.16
N THR A 2 16.26 35.43 16.50
CA THR A 2 15.98 34.01 16.39
C THR A 2 15.03 33.62 17.53
N ASN A 3 13.87 33.13 17.19
CA ASN A 3 12.85 32.68 18.15
C ASN A 3 13.32 31.34 18.81
N PRO A 4 13.75 31.35 20.10
CA PRO A 4 14.29 30.16 20.74
C PRO A 4 13.22 29.48 21.58
N SER A 5 12.23 28.85 20.98
CA SER A 5 11.41 27.86 21.69
C SER A 5 10.51 27.06 20.75
N ALA A 6 11.07 26.39 19.76
CA ALA A 6 10.44 25.15 19.33
C ALA A 6 10.68 24.12 20.44
N ARG A 7 9.86 24.13 21.51
CA ARG A 7 9.80 23.04 22.47
C ARG A 7 9.67 21.76 21.65
N LEU A 8 10.68 20.91 21.69
CA LEU A 8 10.60 19.56 21.15
C LEU A 8 9.34 18.92 21.75
N ARG A 9 8.26 18.86 20.98
CA ARG A 9 7.07 18.13 21.40
C ARG A 9 7.52 16.70 21.70
N ALA A 10 7.09 16.16 22.85
CA ALA A 10 7.35 14.78 23.18
C ALA A 10 6.86 13.92 21.99
N LYS A 11 7.70 12.98 21.56
CA LYS A 11 7.33 12.06 20.49
C LYS A 11 6.12 11.23 20.95
N LYS A 12 5.28 10.89 20.00
CA LYS A 12 4.20 9.92 20.25
C LYS A 12 4.79 8.53 20.46
N THR A 13 4.14 7.75 21.32
CA THR A 13 4.49 6.35 21.55
C THR A 13 3.98 5.48 20.41
N GLY A 14 4.77 4.46 20.05
CA GLY A 14 4.42 3.57 18.94
C GLY A 14 4.57 2.09 19.26
N ILE A 15 3.75 1.27 18.62
CA ILE A 15 3.88 -0.18 18.56
C ILE A 15 4.06 -0.59 17.11
N LEU A 16 4.98 -1.52 16.84
CA LEU A 16 5.24 -2.07 15.51
C LEU A 16 4.89 -3.55 15.48
N TYR A 17 4.05 -3.95 14.55
CA TYR A 17 3.73 -5.34 14.23
C TYR A 17 4.45 -5.75 12.95
N GLY A 18 5.32 -6.76 13.05
CA GLY A 18 6.20 -7.22 11.98
C GLY A 18 7.53 -6.47 11.94
N PHE A 19 8.62 -7.17 12.28
CA PHE A 19 9.99 -6.63 12.32
C PHE A 19 10.89 -7.22 11.22
N GLY A 20 10.30 -7.51 10.06
CA GLY A 20 11.03 -7.96 8.89
C GLY A 20 11.89 -6.87 8.23
N ASN A 21 12.59 -7.22 7.17
CA ASN A 21 13.45 -6.30 6.42
C ASN A 21 12.72 -5.03 5.96
N TYR A 22 11.44 -5.16 5.61
CA TYR A 22 10.65 -4.00 5.18
C TYR A 22 10.53 -2.95 6.28
N ALA A 23 10.18 -3.35 7.50
CA ALA A 23 10.09 -2.44 8.63
C ALA A 23 11.44 -1.79 8.97
N LYS A 24 12.52 -2.58 8.95
CA LYS A 24 13.89 -2.12 9.24
C LYS A 24 14.39 -1.08 8.25
N ILE A 25 14.08 -1.25 6.97
CA ILE A 25 14.59 -0.40 5.88
C ILE A 25 13.67 0.79 5.58
N ASN A 26 12.35 0.59 5.63
CA ASN A 26 11.40 1.59 5.16
C ASN A 26 10.62 2.30 6.26
N ILE A 27 10.28 1.63 7.38
CA ILE A 27 9.48 2.25 8.45
C ILE A 27 10.37 2.99 9.44
N LEU A 28 11.21 2.24 10.15
CA LEU A 28 11.99 2.75 11.27
C LEU A 28 12.87 3.96 10.95
N PRO A 29 13.64 3.99 9.84
CA PRO A 29 14.55 5.10 9.57
C PRO A 29 13.82 6.44 9.36
N TYR A 30 12.58 6.40 8.90
CA TYR A 30 11.85 7.60 8.49
C TYR A 30 10.78 8.04 9.49
N THR A 31 10.36 7.17 10.41
CA THR A 31 9.36 7.48 11.44
C THR A 31 9.97 7.89 12.79
N ARG A 32 11.18 7.42 13.11
CA ARG A 32 11.91 7.76 14.36
C ARG A 32 12.01 9.24 14.72
N PRO A 33 12.10 10.19 13.78
CA PRO A 33 12.09 11.60 14.15
C PRO A 33 10.81 12.05 14.84
N PHE A 34 9.70 11.35 14.61
CA PHE A 34 8.36 11.74 15.02
C PHE A 34 7.76 10.84 16.10
N ILE A 35 8.12 9.55 16.09
CA ILE A 35 7.47 8.49 16.86
C ILE A 35 8.53 7.66 17.55
N ASP A 36 8.30 7.35 18.83
CA ASP A 36 9.14 6.49 19.67
C ASP A 36 8.49 5.10 19.72
N ILE A 37 9.05 4.15 18.97
CA ILE A 37 8.55 2.77 18.93
C ILE A 37 9.10 2.04 20.16
N GLN A 38 8.22 1.76 21.12
CA GLN A 38 8.55 1.17 22.41
C GLN A 38 8.28 -0.33 22.47
N THR A 39 7.30 -0.82 21.69
CA THR A 39 6.95 -2.23 21.64
C THR A 39 7.02 -2.74 20.20
N VAL A 40 7.56 -3.93 20.03
CA VAL A 40 7.61 -4.64 18.75
C VAL A 40 7.02 -6.03 18.92
N HIS A 41 6.06 -6.37 18.05
CA HIS A 41 5.53 -7.72 17.90
C HIS A 41 6.21 -8.40 16.71
N GLU A 42 6.89 -9.52 16.96
CA GLU A 42 7.55 -10.31 15.94
C GLU A 42 7.49 -11.80 16.28
N ILE A 43 6.88 -12.59 15.38
CA ILE A 43 6.69 -14.04 15.59
C ILE A 43 7.93 -14.86 15.25
N ASP A 44 8.80 -14.33 14.39
CA ASP A 44 10.07 -14.97 14.01
C ASP A 44 11.19 -14.51 14.93
N PRO A 45 11.66 -15.35 15.88
CA PRO A 45 12.70 -14.98 16.80
C PRO A 45 14.04 -14.67 16.12
N THR A 46 14.26 -15.14 14.89
CA THR A 46 15.47 -14.86 14.12
C THR A 46 15.55 -13.42 13.62
N GLN A 47 14.42 -12.72 13.58
CA GLN A 47 14.36 -11.30 13.21
C GLN A 47 14.70 -10.37 14.39
N ILE A 48 14.63 -10.88 15.62
CA ILE A 48 14.81 -10.08 16.85
C ILE A 48 16.29 -9.79 17.06
N PHE A 49 16.63 -8.51 17.15
CA PHE A 49 17.94 -8.04 17.58
C PHE A 49 17.77 -6.71 18.33
N MET A 50 18.83 -6.29 19.04
CA MET A 50 18.79 -5.04 19.81
C MET A 50 18.46 -3.85 18.87
N GLU A 51 17.33 -3.22 19.09
CA GLU A 51 16.88 -2.04 18.37
C GLU A 51 16.69 -0.87 19.32
N ARG A 52 17.27 0.29 18.97
CA ARG A 52 17.25 1.47 19.82
C ARG A 52 15.82 1.96 20.09
N GLY A 53 15.48 2.14 21.36
CA GLY A 53 14.18 2.65 21.81
C GLY A 53 13.15 1.56 22.10
N VAL A 54 13.34 0.34 21.60
CA VAL A 54 12.43 -0.77 21.88
C VAL A 54 12.63 -1.27 23.32
N GLN A 55 11.57 -1.18 24.09
CA GLN A 55 11.55 -1.57 25.52
C GLN A 55 10.97 -2.97 25.68
N LYS A 56 10.05 -3.38 24.80
CA LYS A 56 9.35 -4.65 24.88
C LYS A 56 9.33 -5.35 23.54
N TRP A 57 9.61 -6.65 23.57
CA TRP A 57 9.42 -7.59 22.48
C TRP A 57 8.31 -8.58 22.85
N ASP A 58 7.41 -8.82 21.93
CA ASP A 58 6.30 -9.74 22.11
C ASP A 58 6.17 -10.66 20.88
N SER A 59 5.96 -11.95 21.10
CA SER A 59 5.81 -12.93 20.02
C SER A 59 4.35 -13.13 19.59
N SER A 60 3.40 -12.45 20.25
CA SER A 60 1.99 -12.50 19.83
C SER A 60 1.81 -11.77 18.49
N PRO A 61 1.15 -12.34 17.50
CA PRO A 61 0.82 -11.64 16.25
C PRO A 61 -0.30 -10.60 16.42
N PHE A 62 -1.00 -10.62 17.55
CA PHE A 62 -2.14 -9.74 17.82
C PHE A 62 -1.93 -8.92 19.10
N PRO A 63 -2.57 -7.74 19.20
CA PRO A 63 -2.51 -6.91 20.39
C PRO A 63 -3.19 -7.59 21.59
N LYS A 64 -2.65 -7.34 22.78
CA LYS A 64 -3.31 -7.67 24.01
C LYS A 64 -4.44 -6.68 24.28
N GLN A 65 -5.46 -7.10 25.01
CA GLN A 65 -6.67 -6.30 25.24
C GLN A 65 -6.37 -4.91 25.86
N ASP A 66 -5.39 -4.84 26.73
CA ASP A 66 -4.97 -3.63 27.46
C ASP A 66 -3.82 -2.87 26.78
N GLU A 67 -3.33 -3.36 25.65
CA GLU A 67 -2.20 -2.75 24.94
C GLU A 67 -2.59 -1.44 24.26
N LYS A 68 -1.87 -0.37 24.59
CA LYS A 68 -2.16 0.99 24.13
C LYS A 68 -0.90 1.74 23.72
N ALA A 69 -0.99 2.49 22.64
CA ALA A 69 -0.02 3.48 22.21
C ALA A 69 -0.72 4.57 21.40
N ASP A 70 -0.02 5.66 21.11
CA ASP A 70 -0.54 6.71 20.22
C ASP A 70 -0.62 6.26 18.77
N VAL A 71 0.25 5.34 18.35
CA VAL A 71 0.42 4.92 16.94
C VAL A 71 0.70 3.43 16.84
N TYR A 72 0.02 2.79 15.90
CA TYR A 72 0.27 1.39 15.52
C TYR A 72 0.80 1.34 14.09
N PHE A 73 1.95 0.71 13.89
CA PHE A 73 2.49 0.35 12.59
C PHE A 73 2.23 -1.13 12.33
N VAL A 74 1.49 -1.42 11.26
CA VAL A 74 1.07 -2.79 10.93
C VAL A 74 1.75 -3.19 9.63
N ALA A 75 2.86 -3.92 9.74
CA ALA A 75 3.67 -4.42 8.64
C ALA A 75 3.89 -5.94 8.75
N SER A 76 2.90 -6.61 9.29
CA SER A 76 2.82 -8.05 9.51
C SER A 76 2.14 -8.77 8.33
N TYR A 77 1.72 -10.02 8.50
CA TYR A 77 1.01 -10.76 7.45
C TYR A 77 -0.38 -10.21 7.18
N ASN A 78 -0.83 -10.26 5.94
CA ASN A 78 -2.07 -9.62 5.48
C ASN A 78 -3.30 -9.89 6.37
N HIS A 79 -3.50 -11.15 6.80
CA HIS A 79 -4.64 -11.54 7.64
C HIS A 79 -4.64 -10.94 9.05
N THR A 80 -3.55 -10.31 9.47
CA THR A 80 -3.44 -9.65 10.78
C THR A 80 -3.73 -8.14 10.69
N HIS A 81 -3.83 -7.58 9.49
CA HIS A 81 -3.97 -6.14 9.28
C HIS A 81 -5.24 -5.60 9.93
N VAL A 82 -6.40 -6.23 9.67
CA VAL A 82 -7.69 -5.73 10.15
C VAL A 82 -7.83 -5.87 11.68
N PRO A 83 -7.59 -7.04 12.30
CA PRO A 83 -7.69 -7.16 13.76
C PRO A 83 -6.84 -6.13 14.53
N ILE A 84 -5.60 -5.90 14.10
CA ILE A 84 -4.71 -4.92 14.74
C ILE A 84 -5.22 -3.50 14.49
N THR A 85 -5.65 -3.18 13.27
CA THR A 85 -6.18 -1.87 12.91
C THR A 85 -7.43 -1.53 13.73
N LEU A 86 -8.36 -2.48 13.86
CA LEU A 86 -9.58 -2.30 14.65
C LEU A 86 -9.26 -2.06 16.13
N HIS A 87 -8.36 -2.84 16.71
CA HIS A 87 -7.90 -2.64 18.09
C HIS A 87 -7.38 -1.22 18.29
N ALA A 88 -6.47 -0.78 17.44
CA ALA A 88 -5.85 0.54 17.53
C ALA A 88 -6.87 1.68 17.37
N LEU A 89 -7.76 1.61 16.37
CA LEU A 89 -8.79 2.61 16.14
C LEU A 89 -9.80 2.67 17.30
N ASN A 90 -10.18 1.54 17.89
CA ASN A 90 -11.06 1.48 19.06
C ASN A 90 -10.43 2.13 20.32
N HIS A 91 -9.10 2.17 20.41
CA HIS A 91 -8.37 2.89 21.46
C HIS A 91 -8.04 4.34 21.08
N GLY A 92 -8.55 4.82 19.94
CA GLY A 92 -8.35 6.19 19.50
C GLY A 92 -6.93 6.50 18.98
N ALA A 93 -6.13 5.47 18.70
CA ALA A 93 -4.78 5.60 18.17
C ALA A 93 -4.77 5.88 16.67
N TYR A 94 -3.64 6.41 16.18
CA TYR A 94 -3.34 6.41 14.75
C TYR A 94 -2.87 5.03 14.30
N VAL A 95 -3.20 4.68 13.06
CA VAL A 95 -2.73 3.44 12.43
C VAL A 95 -2.07 3.76 11.12
N LEU A 96 -0.91 3.17 10.88
CA LEU A 96 -0.34 3.03 9.55
C LEU A 96 -0.29 1.54 9.23
N VAL A 97 -1.17 1.09 8.34
CA VAL A 97 -1.26 -0.30 7.90
C VAL A 97 -0.67 -0.47 6.52
N GLU A 98 0.11 -1.53 6.34
CA GLU A 98 0.60 -1.92 5.02
C GLU A 98 -0.55 -2.49 4.15
N LYS A 99 -0.32 -2.45 2.87
CA LYS A 99 -1.27 -2.96 1.86
C LYS A 99 -1.12 -4.51 1.68
N PRO A 100 -2.17 -5.19 1.28
CA PRO A 100 -3.55 -4.76 1.17
C PRO A 100 -4.18 -4.55 2.56
N VAL A 101 -5.09 -3.61 2.67
CA VAL A 101 -5.72 -3.30 3.97
C VAL A 101 -6.63 -4.42 4.43
N VAL A 102 -7.37 -5.02 3.49
CA VAL A 102 -8.38 -6.05 3.71
C VAL A 102 -8.19 -7.21 2.74
N MET A 103 -8.62 -8.39 3.14
CA MET A 103 -8.54 -9.63 2.37
C MET A 103 -9.91 -10.13 1.87
N ASP A 104 -11.01 -9.63 2.44
CA ASP A 104 -12.37 -9.97 2.06
C ASP A 104 -13.36 -8.82 2.37
N TYR A 105 -14.64 -9.03 2.03
CA TYR A 105 -15.69 -8.02 2.22
C TYR A 105 -16.12 -7.86 3.68
N GLU A 106 -16.00 -8.90 4.50
CA GLU A 106 -16.30 -8.81 5.94
C GLU A 106 -15.29 -7.86 6.60
N GLU A 107 -14.02 -8.02 6.30
CA GLU A 107 -12.95 -7.12 6.74
C GLU A 107 -13.16 -5.68 6.22
N LEU A 108 -13.60 -5.52 4.97
CA LEU A 108 -13.90 -4.21 4.39
C LEU A 108 -15.02 -3.51 5.17
N GLU A 109 -16.10 -4.21 5.48
CA GLU A 109 -17.21 -3.67 6.28
C GLU A 109 -16.76 -3.30 7.70
N GLN A 110 -15.94 -4.13 8.32
CA GLN A 110 -15.37 -3.85 9.65
C GLN A 110 -14.52 -2.57 9.64
N ILE A 111 -13.66 -2.38 8.65
CA ILE A 111 -12.86 -1.16 8.49
C ILE A 111 -13.74 0.06 8.23
N GLU A 112 -14.72 -0.03 7.35
CA GLU A 112 -15.68 1.05 7.09
C GLU A 112 -16.39 1.49 8.37
N ASN A 113 -16.93 0.54 9.14
CA ASN A 113 -17.61 0.80 10.40
C ASN A 113 -16.65 1.42 11.46
N ALA A 114 -15.40 0.98 11.50
CA ALA A 114 -14.40 1.54 12.41
C ALA A 114 -14.05 2.99 12.04
N LEU A 115 -13.86 3.30 10.75
CA LEU A 115 -13.55 4.65 10.28
C LEU A 115 -14.69 5.64 10.55
N ARG A 116 -15.95 5.20 10.43
CA ARG A 116 -17.12 6.03 10.78
C ARG A 116 -17.14 6.42 12.26
N ARG A 117 -16.65 5.56 13.15
CA ARG A 117 -16.62 5.80 14.61
C ARG A 117 -15.38 6.55 15.08
N ALA A 118 -14.20 6.14 14.60
CA ALA A 118 -12.91 6.63 15.08
C ALA A 118 -12.42 7.90 14.39
N GLY A 119 -13.08 8.30 13.29
CA GLY A 119 -12.61 9.38 12.42
C GLY A 119 -11.40 8.97 11.57
N ARG A 120 -10.80 9.93 10.91
CA ARG A 120 -9.69 9.74 9.96
C ARG A 120 -8.35 9.58 10.67
N LYS A 121 -8.13 8.43 11.31
CA LYS A 121 -6.85 8.09 11.98
C LYS A 121 -6.09 6.95 11.31
N LEU A 122 -6.52 6.50 10.13
CA LEU A 122 -5.89 5.45 9.35
C LEU A 122 -5.08 6.02 8.20
N PHE A 123 -3.86 5.53 8.02
CA PHE A 123 -3.01 5.72 6.86
C PHE A 123 -2.69 4.37 6.24
N ILE A 124 -2.65 4.31 4.91
CA ILE A 124 -2.31 3.08 4.19
C ILE A 124 -0.93 3.20 3.56
N GLY A 125 -0.17 2.11 3.54
CA GLY A 125 1.18 2.01 2.98
C GLY A 125 1.25 2.11 1.45
N PHE A 126 0.44 2.95 0.81
CA PHE A 126 0.48 3.20 -0.64
C PHE A 126 1.52 4.25 -1.01
N HIS A 127 2.77 3.85 -1.09
CA HIS A 127 3.90 4.76 -1.32
C HIS A 127 3.82 5.56 -2.61
N LYS A 128 3.11 5.08 -3.65
CA LYS A 128 2.93 5.80 -4.92
C LYS A 128 2.14 7.10 -4.76
N ARG A 129 1.25 7.22 -3.77
CA ARG A 129 0.57 8.48 -3.43
C ARG A 129 1.55 9.61 -3.10
N TYR A 130 2.71 9.25 -2.54
CA TYR A 130 3.77 10.16 -2.09
C TYR A 130 4.92 10.28 -3.09
N GLY A 131 4.73 9.74 -4.29
CA GLY A 131 5.73 9.79 -5.36
C GLY A 131 6.07 11.23 -5.74
N ILE A 132 7.36 11.56 -5.76
CA ILE A 132 7.84 12.91 -6.11
C ILE A 132 7.47 13.31 -7.54
N PHE A 133 7.22 12.32 -8.39
CA PHE A 133 6.86 12.55 -9.79
C PHE A 133 5.39 12.94 -10.00
N ASN A 134 4.49 12.72 -9.03
CA ASN A 134 3.05 12.94 -9.22
C ASN A 134 2.73 14.39 -9.61
N LYS A 135 3.14 15.36 -8.78
CA LYS A 135 2.92 16.80 -9.07
C LYS A 135 3.61 17.23 -10.37
N MET A 136 4.80 16.69 -10.63
CA MET A 136 5.56 16.97 -11.84
C MET A 136 4.84 16.42 -13.07
N ALA A 137 4.32 15.21 -13.00
CA ALA A 137 3.57 14.56 -14.07
C ALA A 137 2.31 15.36 -14.43
N LEU A 138 1.51 15.76 -13.46
CA LEU A 138 0.32 16.58 -13.70
C LEU A 138 0.70 17.90 -14.39
N LYS A 139 1.73 18.59 -13.89
CA LYS A 139 2.23 19.84 -14.49
C LYS A 139 2.70 19.63 -15.93
N ASP A 140 3.50 18.60 -16.20
CA ASP A 140 4.08 18.34 -17.53
C ASP A 140 2.99 17.86 -18.51
N LEU A 141 1.94 17.16 -18.03
CA LEU A 141 0.76 16.81 -18.80
C LEU A 141 -0.17 18.02 -19.05
N GLY A 142 -0.05 19.07 -18.24
CA GLY A 142 -0.90 20.26 -18.34
C GLY A 142 -2.32 20.04 -17.80
N VAL A 143 -2.45 19.23 -16.76
CA VAL A 143 -3.72 18.92 -16.07
C VAL A 143 -3.65 19.23 -14.59
N GLU A 144 -4.79 19.53 -14.01
CA GLU A 144 -4.95 19.69 -12.57
C GLU A 144 -5.24 18.34 -11.89
N TYR A 145 -5.09 18.30 -10.59
CA TYR A 145 -5.37 17.13 -9.78
C TYR A 145 -6.85 16.73 -9.88
N GLY A 146 -7.12 15.51 -10.34
CA GLY A 146 -8.47 14.97 -10.53
C GLY A 146 -9.02 15.13 -11.95
N GLU A 147 -8.32 15.81 -12.84
CA GLU A 147 -8.67 15.81 -14.27
C GLU A 147 -8.34 14.45 -14.90
N PRO A 148 -9.11 14.03 -15.94
CA PRO A 148 -9.00 12.69 -16.49
C PRO A 148 -7.64 12.44 -17.15
N ILE A 149 -7.01 11.33 -16.78
CA ILE A 149 -5.73 10.86 -17.32
C ILE A 149 -5.92 9.46 -17.90
N SER A 150 -5.34 9.19 -19.07
CA SER A 150 -5.15 7.83 -19.56
C SER A 150 -3.90 7.23 -18.90
N TYR A 151 -4.07 6.16 -18.12
CA TYR A 151 -3.05 5.50 -17.32
C TYR A 151 -2.76 4.11 -17.85
N HIS A 152 -1.52 3.84 -18.22
CA HIS A 152 -1.09 2.52 -18.68
C HIS A 152 0.06 2.02 -17.81
N SER A 153 0.01 0.77 -17.38
CA SER A 153 1.12 0.19 -16.62
C SER A 153 1.44 -1.25 -16.98
N ILE A 154 2.71 -1.60 -16.79
CA ILE A 154 3.21 -2.95 -16.88
C ILE A 154 3.95 -3.24 -15.59
N VAL A 155 3.57 -4.33 -14.90
CA VAL A 155 4.17 -4.77 -13.65
C VAL A 155 4.71 -6.19 -13.83
N TYR A 156 6.00 -6.35 -13.56
CA TYR A 156 6.65 -7.65 -13.47
C TYR A 156 7.06 -7.89 -12.02
N GLU A 157 6.35 -8.79 -11.35
CA GLU A 157 6.74 -9.31 -10.04
C GLU A 157 7.63 -10.55 -10.20
N LEU A 158 8.36 -10.89 -9.14
CA LEU A 158 9.13 -12.12 -9.11
C LEU A 158 8.23 -13.29 -8.71
N LEU A 159 8.40 -14.41 -9.37
CA LEU A 159 7.83 -15.66 -8.89
C LEU A 159 8.43 -15.97 -7.51
N GLN A 160 7.57 -16.05 -6.50
CA GLN A 160 7.99 -16.31 -5.13
C GLN A 160 8.28 -17.81 -4.92
N PRO A 161 9.25 -18.16 -4.04
CA PRO A 161 9.46 -19.55 -3.64
C PRO A 161 8.16 -20.17 -3.09
N GLU A 162 7.98 -21.47 -3.31
CA GLU A 162 6.76 -22.20 -2.95
C GLU A 162 6.30 -21.96 -1.50
N PHE A 163 7.24 -21.96 -0.55
CA PHE A 163 6.95 -21.77 0.88
C PHE A 163 6.95 -20.30 1.33
N PHE A 164 7.09 -19.35 0.40
CA PHE A 164 7.01 -17.94 0.75
C PHE A 164 5.57 -17.59 1.16
N TRP A 165 5.42 -16.77 2.19
CA TRP A 165 4.12 -16.45 2.79
C TRP A 165 3.08 -15.84 1.81
N TYR A 166 3.50 -15.26 0.70
CA TYR A 166 2.59 -14.83 -0.37
C TYR A 166 1.80 -16.00 -0.98
N ASN A 167 2.36 -17.21 -0.94
CA ASN A 167 1.72 -18.43 -1.43
C ASN A 167 0.83 -19.10 -0.38
N TRP A 168 0.75 -18.55 0.84
CA TRP A 168 -0.17 -19.08 1.84
C TRP A 168 -1.62 -18.80 1.44
N PRO A 169 -2.56 -19.72 1.69
CA PRO A 169 -3.97 -19.56 1.31
C PRO A 169 -4.60 -18.26 1.83
N VAL A 170 -4.20 -17.82 3.01
CA VAL A 170 -4.66 -16.55 3.63
C VAL A 170 -4.14 -15.29 2.94
N SER A 171 -3.11 -15.41 2.09
CA SER A 171 -2.55 -14.26 1.37
C SER A 171 -3.26 -13.99 0.03
N ARG A 172 -4.10 -14.92 -0.43
CA ARG A 172 -4.78 -14.91 -1.74
C ARG A 172 -3.79 -14.76 -2.89
N SER A 173 -4.06 -13.92 -3.89
CA SER A 173 -3.16 -13.78 -5.04
C SER A 173 -2.08 -12.70 -4.84
N THR A 174 -0.96 -12.85 -5.54
CA THR A 174 0.07 -11.81 -5.65
C THR A 174 -0.50 -10.55 -6.30
N PHE A 175 -1.51 -10.68 -7.17
CA PHE A 175 -2.20 -9.56 -7.77
C PHE A 175 -2.93 -8.72 -6.70
N LEU A 176 -3.67 -9.34 -5.76
CA LEU A 176 -4.30 -8.62 -4.65
C LEU A 176 -3.25 -7.87 -3.82
N SER A 177 -2.15 -8.54 -3.49
CA SER A 177 -1.10 -7.98 -2.64
C SER A 177 -0.30 -6.86 -3.31
N ASN A 178 -0.01 -6.93 -4.61
CA ASN A 178 0.91 -6.01 -5.29
C ASN A 178 0.28 -5.21 -6.44
N GLY A 179 -0.73 -5.74 -7.13
CA GLY A 179 -1.48 -5.00 -8.17
C GLY A 179 -2.22 -3.78 -7.61
N CYS A 180 -2.57 -3.82 -6.33
CA CYS A 180 -3.23 -2.71 -5.63
C CYS A 180 -2.45 -1.38 -5.70
N HIS A 181 -1.12 -1.41 -5.83
CA HIS A 181 -0.33 -0.19 -5.96
C HIS A 181 -0.64 0.62 -7.23
N GLN A 182 -0.90 -0.05 -8.34
CA GLN A 182 -1.20 0.64 -9.61
C GLN A 182 -2.62 1.20 -9.58
N ILE A 183 -3.56 0.38 -9.11
CA ILE A 183 -4.97 0.75 -9.02
C ILE A 183 -5.14 1.93 -8.05
N ASP A 184 -4.53 1.86 -6.89
CA ASP A 184 -4.53 2.96 -5.93
C ASP A 184 -3.93 4.26 -6.50
N HIS A 185 -2.80 4.15 -7.20
CA HIS A 185 -2.14 5.30 -7.81
C HIS A 185 -3.01 5.95 -8.89
N PHE A 186 -3.72 5.15 -9.69
CA PHE A 186 -4.66 5.64 -10.68
C PHE A 186 -5.82 6.41 -10.03
N PHE A 187 -6.45 5.85 -9.00
CA PHE A 187 -7.49 6.55 -8.24
C PHE A 187 -6.97 7.82 -7.58
N HIS A 188 -5.78 7.76 -6.98
CA HIS A 188 -5.15 8.92 -6.35
C HIS A 188 -4.96 10.06 -7.35
N LEU A 189 -4.40 9.83 -8.53
CA LEU A 189 -4.17 10.88 -9.54
C LEU A 189 -5.48 11.49 -10.07
N ASN A 190 -6.58 10.72 -10.05
CA ASN A 190 -7.91 11.13 -10.48
C ASN A 190 -8.81 11.58 -9.32
N ASN A 191 -8.22 12.00 -8.19
CA ASN A 191 -8.94 12.50 -7.01
C ASN A 191 -10.11 11.60 -6.57
N TRP A 192 -9.89 10.28 -6.60
CA TRP A 192 -10.86 9.27 -6.15
C TRP A 192 -12.20 9.30 -6.91
N SER A 193 -12.19 9.73 -8.17
CA SER A 193 -13.34 9.63 -9.06
C SER A 193 -13.88 8.19 -9.05
N LYS A 194 -15.20 8.05 -8.99
CA LYS A 194 -15.84 6.74 -8.85
C LYS A 194 -15.60 5.86 -10.08
N PRO A 195 -15.44 4.54 -9.88
CA PRO A 195 -15.36 3.61 -11.00
C PRO A 195 -16.71 3.52 -11.71
N LYS A 196 -16.67 3.62 -13.03
CA LYS A 196 -17.85 3.47 -13.92
C LYS A 196 -17.95 2.05 -14.46
N ASN A 197 -16.84 1.56 -15.01
CA ASN A 197 -16.71 0.21 -15.54
C ASN A 197 -15.31 -0.33 -15.23
N TYR A 198 -15.19 -1.64 -15.00
CA TYR A 198 -13.91 -2.31 -14.82
C TYR A 198 -14.02 -3.80 -15.00
N ASP A 199 -12.94 -4.41 -15.47
CA ASP A 199 -12.85 -5.84 -15.59
C ASP A 199 -11.40 -6.32 -15.53
N ILE A 200 -11.25 -7.64 -15.42
CA ILE A 200 -9.97 -8.34 -15.31
C ILE A 200 -9.98 -9.55 -16.25
N LYS A 201 -8.86 -9.90 -16.81
CA LYS A 201 -8.66 -11.09 -17.63
C LYS A 201 -7.41 -11.83 -17.21
N LEU A 202 -7.54 -13.14 -17.05
CA LEU A 202 -6.41 -14.04 -16.90
C LEU A 202 -6.03 -14.60 -18.28
N LEU A 203 -4.81 -14.35 -18.71
CA LEU A 203 -4.27 -14.90 -19.95
C LEU A 203 -3.75 -16.32 -19.73
N GLN A 204 -3.62 -17.09 -20.81
CA GLN A 204 -3.19 -18.49 -20.78
C GLN A 204 -1.81 -18.70 -20.11
N ASP A 205 -0.97 -17.70 -20.18
CA ASP A 205 0.37 -17.71 -19.61
C ASP A 205 0.44 -17.24 -18.14
N GLY A 206 -0.72 -17.01 -17.50
CA GLY A 206 -0.83 -16.54 -16.12
C GLY A 206 -0.74 -15.02 -15.96
N THR A 207 -0.54 -14.28 -17.04
CA THR A 207 -0.56 -12.80 -17.01
C THR A 207 -1.98 -12.32 -16.73
N VAL A 208 -2.09 -11.31 -15.88
CA VAL A 208 -3.36 -10.65 -15.53
C VAL A 208 -3.42 -9.29 -16.23
N GLU A 209 -4.52 -9.05 -16.91
CA GLU A 209 -4.83 -7.75 -17.53
C GLU A 209 -6.06 -7.14 -16.85
N VAL A 210 -5.95 -5.86 -16.49
CA VAL A 210 -7.04 -5.09 -15.86
C VAL A 210 -7.28 -3.83 -16.67
N TRP A 211 -8.54 -3.46 -16.82
CA TRP A 211 -8.93 -2.14 -17.29
C TRP A 211 -9.98 -1.52 -16.36
N ILE A 212 -9.95 -0.20 -16.22
CA ILE A 212 -10.86 0.59 -15.37
C ILE A 212 -11.22 1.88 -16.12
N GLU A 213 -12.48 2.25 -16.09
CA GLU A 213 -12.99 3.57 -16.51
C GLU A 213 -13.60 4.28 -15.30
N LEU A 214 -13.32 5.57 -15.14
CA LEU A 214 -13.89 6.39 -14.08
C LEU A 214 -14.98 7.34 -14.59
N GLU A 215 -15.81 7.84 -13.67
CA GLU A 215 -16.87 8.80 -13.99
C GLU A 215 -16.34 10.13 -14.55
N ASN A 216 -15.12 10.55 -14.16
CA ASN A 216 -14.47 11.75 -14.72
C ASN A 216 -13.94 11.53 -16.15
N GLY A 217 -14.06 10.33 -16.71
CA GLY A 217 -13.56 9.99 -18.05
C GLY A 217 -12.12 9.47 -18.08
N ALA A 218 -11.45 9.33 -16.95
CA ALA A 218 -10.12 8.70 -16.89
C ALA A 218 -10.22 7.20 -17.20
N THR A 219 -9.15 6.68 -17.80
CA THR A 219 -9.04 5.26 -18.16
C THR A 219 -7.75 4.67 -17.68
N MET A 220 -7.77 3.40 -17.25
CA MET A 220 -6.60 2.63 -16.87
C MET A 220 -6.54 1.33 -17.64
N THR A 221 -5.33 0.94 -18.04
CA THR A 221 -4.99 -0.44 -18.40
C THR A 221 -3.72 -0.85 -17.68
N THR A 222 -3.70 -2.06 -17.12
CA THR A 222 -2.50 -2.59 -16.47
C THR A 222 -2.31 -4.06 -16.80
N THR A 223 -1.06 -4.41 -17.06
CA THR A 223 -0.61 -5.80 -17.23
C THR A 223 0.21 -6.18 -16.01
N PHE A 224 -0.17 -7.23 -15.32
CA PHE A 224 0.50 -7.75 -14.13
C PHE A 224 0.97 -9.18 -14.38
N SER A 225 2.23 -9.48 -14.12
CA SER A 225 2.82 -10.79 -14.38
C SER A 225 3.88 -11.14 -13.34
N GLU A 226 3.96 -12.42 -12.95
CA GLU A 226 5.00 -12.96 -12.06
C GLU A 226 6.21 -13.52 -12.86
N LYS A 227 6.50 -12.93 -14.01
CA LYS A 227 7.59 -13.32 -14.91
C LYS A 227 8.82 -12.43 -14.79
N GLY A 228 8.97 -11.74 -13.67
CA GLY A 228 10.13 -10.91 -13.38
C GLY A 228 11.43 -11.72 -13.30
N SER A 229 12.55 -11.09 -13.63
CA SER A 229 13.87 -11.69 -13.56
C SER A 229 14.53 -11.42 -12.20
N LEU A 230 15.05 -12.43 -11.54
CA LEU A 230 15.81 -12.29 -10.29
C LEU A 230 17.00 -11.31 -10.41
N ARG A 231 17.62 -11.24 -11.58
CA ARG A 231 18.74 -10.32 -11.85
C ARG A 231 18.32 -8.85 -11.78
N VAL A 232 17.11 -8.54 -12.22
CA VAL A 232 16.61 -7.17 -12.35
C VAL A 232 15.71 -6.77 -11.18
N GLY A 233 15.11 -7.77 -10.53
CA GLY A 233 14.07 -7.56 -9.52
C GLY A 233 12.71 -7.19 -10.12
N PRO A 234 11.75 -6.84 -9.29
CA PRO A 234 10.46 -6.36 -9.75
C PRO A 234 10.60 -5.11 -10.62
N ARG A 235 9.79 -5.02 -11.66
CA ARG A 235 9.76 -3.90 -12.61
C ARG A 235 8.38 -3.27 -12.65
N ASP A 236 8.37 -1.96 -12.80
CA ASP A 236 7.17 -1.14 -12.82
C ASP A 236 7.35 -0.04 -13.87
N ILE A 237 6.51 -0.07 -14.91
CA ILE A 237 6.48 0.94 -15.96
C ILE A 237 5.09 1.56 -15.95
N VAL A 238 5.02 2.86 -15.79
CA VAL A 238 3.78 3.64 -15.84
C VAL A 238 3.87 4.68 -16.94
N GLU A 239 2.87 4.74 -17.79
CA GLU A 239 2.68 5.80 -18.79
C GLU A 239 1.36 6.54 -18.52
N LEU A 240 1.44 7.86 -18.47
CA LEU A 240 0.31 8.77 -18.32
C LEU A 240 0.21 9.60 -19.60
N LYS A 241 -1.00 9.71 -20.17
CA LYS A 241 -1.23 10.40 -21.44
C LYS A 241 -2.42 11.34 -21.37
N VAL A 242 -2.24 12.55 -21.94
CA VAL A 242 -3.30 13.54 -22.10
C VAL A 242 -2.96 14.41 -23.33
N HIS A 243 -3.86 14.43 -24.34
CA HIS A 243 -3.81 15.39 -25.47
C HIS A 243 -2.42 15.64 -26.08
N GLY A 244 -1.73 14.58 -26.54
CA GLY A 244 -0.43 14.70 -27.19
C GLY A 244 0.74 14.92 -26.23
N ARG A 245 0.53 14.83 -24.93
CA ARG A 245 1.56 14.81 -23.90
C ARG A 245 1.66 13.44 -23.27
N ASN A 246 2.86 13.01 -22.97
CA ASN A 246 3.16 11.71 -22.38
C ASN A 246 4.14 11.86 -21.23
N VAL A 247 3.88 11.13 -20.16
CA VAL A 247 4.82 10.95 -19.05
C VAL A 247 5.07 9.47 -18.87
N ARG A 248 6.33 9.07 -18.83
CA ARG A 248 6.76 7.70 -18.50
C ARG A 248 7.56 7.72 -17.21
N VAL A 249 7.17 6.85 -16.28
CA VAL A 249 7.90 6.57 -15.04
C VAL A 249 8.29 5.10 -15.04
N THR A 250 9.60 4.82 -14.90
CA THR A 250 10.11 3.45 -14.83
C THR A 250 10.72 3.20 -13.47
N ASP A 251 10.28 2.12 -12.80
CA ASP A 251 10.76 1.66 -11.48
C ASP A 251 10.74 2.77 -10.40
N GLN A 252 9.88 3.77 -10.57
CA GLN A 252 9.83 4.99 -9.74
C GLN A 252 11.17 5.72 -9.60
N THR A 253 12.11 5.43 -10.49
CA THR A 253 13.46 6.00 -10.48
C THR A 253 13.75 6.88 -11.68
N HIS A 254 13.17 6.55 -12.84
CA HIS A 254 13.38 7.27 -14.09
C HIS A 254 12.08 7.94 -14.50
N TYR A 255 12.17 9.21 -14.77
CA TYR A 255 11.06 10.04 -15.24
C TYR A 255 11.40 10.62 -16.61
N MET A 256 10.47 10.58 -17.53
CA MET A 256 10.53 11.27 -18.82
C MET A 256 9.15 11.83 -19.15
N SER A 257 9.11 13.09 -19.58
CA SER A 257 7.91 13.73 -20.11
C SER A 257 8.21 14.34 -21.48
N GLU A 258 7.23 14.29 -22.37
CA GLU A 258 7.33 14.79 -23.73
C GLU A 258 6.00 15.35 -24.22
N ASP A 259 6.07 16.24 -25.20
CA ASP A 259 4.94 16.69 -25.99
C ASP A 259 5.15 16.34 -27.47
N ASN A 260 4.28 16.79 -28.36
CA ASN A 260 4.38 16.51 -29.81
C ASN A 260 5.68 16.98 -30.46
N HIS A 261 6.46 17.82 -29.80
CA HIS A 261 7.62 18.51 -30.42
C HIS A 261 8.93 18.24 -29.73
N ARG A 262 8.91 17.94 -28.41
CA ARG A 262 10.15 17.84 -27.62
C ARG A 262 10.00 17.03 -26.35
N ILE A 263 11.13 16.60 -25.81
CA ILE A 263 11.22 16.13 -24.44
C ILE A 263 11.12 17.35 -23.51
N ILE A 264 10.11 17.38 -22.65
CA ILE A 264 9.90 18.45 -21.66
C ILE A 264 10.88 18.28 -20.51
N ARG A 265 11.03 17.02 -20.01
CA ARG A 265 11.85 16.71 -18.85
C ARG A 265 12.38 15.27 -18.89
N LYS A 266 13.59 15.11 -18.36
CA LYS A 266 14.18 13.79 -18.09
C LYS A 266 14.96 13.86 -16.79
N MET A 267 14.68 12.92 -15.85
CA MET A 267 15.39 12.88 -14.57
C MET A 267 15.43 11.47 -13.97
N ARG A 268 16.32 11.31 -13.01
CA ARG A 268 16.52 10.07 -12.27
C ARG A 268 16.62 10.35 -10.76
N VAL A 269 16.04 9.45 -9.94
CA VAL A 269 16.10 9.51 -8.47
C VAL A 269 16.40 8.12 -7.90
N PHE A 270 16.63 8.05 -6.60
CA PHE A 270 16.80 6.78 -5.89
C PHE A 270 15.47 6.04 -5.70
N LYS A 271 15.50 4.71 -5.82
CA LYS A 271 14.31 3.84 -5.75
C LYS A 271 13.51 3.98 -4.43
N THR A 272 14.19 4.22 -3.33
CA THR A 272 13.57 4.33 -2.00
C THR A 272 12.87 5.67 -1.73
N GLN A 273 12.92 6.62 -2.66
CA GLN A 273 12.43 7.98 -2.42
C GLN A 273 10.93 8.03 -2.09
N GLY A 274 10.08 7.23 -2.76
CA GLY A 274 8.64 7.18 -2.48
C GLY A 274 8.32 6.69 -1.07
N TYR A 275 8.99 5.65 -0.60
CA TYR A 275 8.84 5.14 0.77
C TYR A 275 9.29 6.16 1.81
N LYS A 276 10.44 6.77 1.61
CA LYS A 276 10.96 7.83 2.47
C LYS A 276 9.98 9.00 2.62
N GLU A 277 9.45 9.49 1.51
CA GLU A 277 8.49 10.59 1.51
C GLU A 277 7.18 10.20 2.20
N MET A 278 6.67 8.99 1.96
CA MET A 278 5.48 8.46 2.61
C MET A 278 5.64 8.44 4.14
N TYR A 279 6.61 7.70 4.64
CA TYR A 279 6.77 7.51 6.08
C TYR A 279 7.11 8.81 6.82
N ARG A 280 7.90 9.70 6.23
CA ARG A 280 8.16 11.03 6.79
C ARG A 280 6.93 11.91 6.82
N THR A 281 6.15 11.92 5.74
CA THR A 281 4.93 12.71 5.65
C THR A 281 3.89 12.21 6.65
N ILE A 282 3.66 10.91 6.70
CA ILE A 282 2.72 10.31 7.65
C ILE A 282 3.18 10.53 9.09
N GLY A 283 4.46 10.29 9.41
CA GLY A 283 5.01 10.51 10.74
C GLY A 283 4.84 11.95 11.22
N ARG A 284 5.07 12.94 10.33
CA ARG A 284 4.83 14.36 10.62
C ARG A 284 3.34 14.66 10.84
N LYS A 285 2.46 14.14 9.99
CA LYS A 285 1.00 14.31 10.15
C LYS A 285 0.52 13.78 11.50
N ILE A 286 0.96 12.58 11.87
CA ILE A 286 0.63 11.97 13.16
C ILE A 286 1.16 12.83 14.33
N ALA A 287 2.40 13.29 14.27
CA ALA A 287 2.99 14.14 15.30
C ALA A 287 2.23 15.46 15.48
N ASN A 288 1.65 15.98 14.41
CA ASN A 288 0.84 17.21 14.41
C ASN A 288 -0.65 16.96 14.71
N ASN A 289 -1.09 15.73 14.94
CA ASN A 289 -2.50 15.33 15.07
C ASN A 289 -3.35 15.66 13.82
N GLU A 290 -2.73 15.61 12.64
CA GLU A 290 -3.44 15.79 11.37
C GLU A 290 -4.24 14.53 11.02
N GLU A 291 -5.28 14.70 10.19
CA GLU A 291 -6.11 13.60 9.73
C GLU A 291 -5.34 12.64 8.81
N GLY A 292 -5.72 11.37 8.88
CA GLY A 292 -5.28 10.30 7.99
C GLY A 292 -5.94 10.35 6.62
N ASP A 293 -5.86 9.21 5.95
CA ASP A 293 -6.47 9.03 4.63
C ASP A 293 -7.99 9.23 4.69
N SER A 294 -8.59 9.71 3.61
CA SER A 294 -10.05 9.84 3.55
C SER A 294 -10.71 8.45 3.53
N THR A 295 -11.86 8.32 4.15
CA THR A 295 -12.62 7.07 4.13
C THR A 295 -12.83 6.57 2.70
N GLU A 296 -13.15 7.47 1.77
CA GLU A 296 -13.30 7.16 0.36
C GLU A 296 -12.02 6.56 -0.25
N SER A 297 -10.85 7.13 0.04
CA SER A 297 -9.56 6.64 -0.49
C SER A 297 -9.16 5.27 0.08
N VAL A 298 -9.65 4.93 1.28
CA VAL A 298 -9.45 3.60 1.87
C VAL A 298 -10.37 2.57 1.22
N LEU A 299 -11.64 2.91 1.08
CA LEU A 299 -12.66 1.96 0.67
C LEU A 299 -12.67 1.68 -0.83
N ILE A 300 -12.45 2.70 -1.68
CA ILE A 300 -12.58 2.54 -3.14
C ILE A 300 -11.55 1.57 -3.70
N THR A 301 -10.28 1.74 -3.33
CA THR A 301 -9.20 0.83 -3.77
C THR A 301 -9.44 -0.58 -3.23
N SER A 302 -9.77 -0.71 -1.95
CA SER A 302 -10.02 -2.00 -1.31
C SER A 302 -11.16 -2.75 -1.99
N LYS A 303 -12.28 -2.07 -2.23
CA LYS A 303 -13.45 -2.67 -2.90
C LYS A 303 -13.13 -3.14 -4.32
N ILE A 304 -12.53 -2.28 -5.14
CA ILE A 304 -12.16 -2.65 -6.52
C ILE A 304 -11.20 -3.82 -6.54
N MET A 305 -10.23 -3.85 -5.63
CA MET A 305 -9.28 -4.97 -5.55
C MET A 305 -9.98 -6.27 -5.18
N LEU A 306 -10.93 -6.26 -4.25
CA LEU A 306 -11.72 -7.44 -3.90
C LEU A 306 -12.60 -7.91 -5.06
N ASP A 307 -13.29 -7.00 -5.74
CA ASP A 307 -14.12 -7.31 -6.90
C ASP A 307 -13.31 -7.96 -8.03
N LEU A 308 -12.11 -7.42 -8.31
CA LEU A 308 -11.20 -7.96 -9.32
C LEU A 308 -10.62 -9.32 -8.89
N GLU A 309 -10.26 -9.46 -7.62
CA GLU A 309 -9.74 -10.72 -7.08
C GLU A 309 -10.76 -11.85 -7.15
N GLU A 310 -12.04 -11.58 -6.81
CA GLU A 310 -13.10 -12.58 -6.94
C GLU A 310 -13.32 -13.03 -8.40
N LYS A 311 -13.24 -12.09 -9.35
CA LYS A 311 -13.30 -12.42 -10.77
C LYS A 311 -12.11 -13.26 -11.19
N LEU A 312 -10.90 -12.90 -10.73
CA LEU A 312 -9.67 -13.63 -11.01
C LEU A 312 -9.71 -15.07 -10.45
N GLU A 313 -10.18 -15.22 -9.20
CA GLU A 313 -10.34 -16.53 -8.57
C GLU A 313 -11.29 -17.44 -9.35
N LYS A 314 -12.38 -16.89 -9.90
CA LYS A 314 -13.32 -17.67 -10.74
C LYS A 314 -12.71 -18.10 -12.07
N MET A 315 -11.76 -17.35 -12.61
CA MET A 315 -11.06 -17.69 -13.87
C MET A 315 -9.95 -18.73 -13.66
N LYS A 316 -9.31 -18.70 -12.49
CA LYS A 316 -8.36 -19.74 -12.10
C LYS A 316 -9.19 -20.99 -11.83
N ASN A 317 -9.13 -22.00 -12.68
CA ASN A 317 -9.57 -23.36 -12.34
C ASN A 317 -8.66 -23.84 -11.19
N TRP A 318 -9.04 -23.52 -9.97
CA TRP A 318 -8.31 -23.92 -8.78
C TRP A 318 -8.38 -25.43 -8.69
N ASP A 319 -7.24 -26.10 -8.80
CA ASP A 319 -7.10 -27.52 -8.47
C ASP A 319 -7.71 -27.70 -7.06
N ASP A 320 -8.64 -28.65 -6.91
CA ASP A 320 -9.35 -28.97 -5.65
C ASP A 320 -8.45 -29.04 -4.40
N ARG A 321 -7.15 -29.31 -4.59
CA ARG A 321 -6.14 -29.32 -3.55
C ARG A 321 -5.95 -27.97 -2.86
N TYR A 322 -6.09 -26.86 -3.59
CA TYR A 322 -5.95 -25.51 -3.03
C TYR A 322 -7.16 -25.11 -2.19
N VAL A 323 -8.35 -25.51 -2.63
CA VAL A 323 -9.60 -25.25 -1.90
C VAL A 323 -9.59 -26.02 -0.57
N ARG A 324 -9.12 -27.27 -0.55
CA ARG A 324 -8.99 -28.09 0.67
C ARG A 324 -7.99 -27.48 1.65
N ALA A 325 -6.82 -27.06 1.20
CA ALA A 325 -5.81 -26.41 2.03
C ALA A 325 -6.33 -25.11 2.69
N LYS A 326 -7.13 -24.32 1.95
CA LYS A 326 -7.74 -23.09 2.46
C LYS A 326 -8.75 -23.34 3.58
N VAL A 327 -9.55 -24.40 3.46
CA VAL A 327 -10.54 -24.81 4.48
C VAL A 327 -9.85 -25.40 5.71
N GLU A 328 -8.81 -26.21 5.52
CA GLU A 328 -8.07 -26.81 6.62
C GLU A 328 -7.27 -25.77 7.41
N PHE A 329 -6.64 -24.81 6.73
CA PHE A 329 -5.89 -23.74 7.40
C PHE A 329 -6.79 -22.85 8.27
N ARG A 330 -7.99 -22.50 7.80
CA ARG A 330 -8.99 -21.77 8.61
C ARG A 330 -9.45 -22.55 9.85
N ARG A 331 -9.48 -23.90 9.82
CA ARG A 331 -9.84 -24.73 10.96
C ARG A 331 -8.75 -24.83 12.04
N PHE A 332 -7.48 -24.56 11.70
CA PHE A 332 -6.37 -24.66 12.66
C PHE A 332 -6.01 -23.34 13.34
N PHE A 333 -6.43 -22.19 12.79
CA PHE A 333 -6.02 -20.86 13.26
C PHE A 333 -7.18 -19.94 13.69
N PHE A 334 -8.40 -20.39 13.53
CA PHE A 334 -9.63 -19.75 14.00
C PHE A 334 -10.56 -20.83 14.59
#